data_8139e8985b1867df135e6bb809723d0c
#
_entry.id   8139e8985b1867df135e6bb809723d0c
#
_cell.length_a   1.000
_cell.length_b   1.000
_cell.length_c   1.000
_cell.angle_alpha   90.00
_cell.angle_beta   90.00
_cell.angle_gamma   90.00
#
_symmetry.space_group_name_H-M   'P 1'
#
loop_
_entity.id
_entity.type
_entity.pdbx_description
1 polymer ?
#
loop_
_entity_poly.entity_id
_entity_poly.type
_entity_poly.pdbx_seq_one_letter_code
_entity_poly.pdbx_strand_id
1 'polypeptide(L)'
;MNYKSVVALAFVGLITTSCGKKKQHDDIIVQETEVPQPQAPIRMQDYKDVKDVQWLGKQYQVEVTRTASDSLAMVKDETGQQFVDNRIVLRVIRQDGSVFCTKTFTKSAFNACLDDDYRKTGILEGFVFDKAEGNHLFFAASVCHPQTDEYIPMVVTLSNFAEVGISKDQQME
;
A
#
# COMPACT_ATOMS: atom_id res chain seq x y z
N MET A 1 35.22 66.16 6.18
CA MET A 1 35.24 67.51 5.54
C MET A 1 33.85 67.77 4.98
N ASN A 2 33.21 68.78 5.63
CA ASN A 2 32.24 69.72 5.05
C ASN A 2 30.90 69.17 4.50
N TYR A 3 29.79 69.64 4.87
CA TYR A 3 29.16 70.74 5.51
C TYR A 3 27.79 71.02 4.85
N LYS A 4 26.74 71.15 5.71
CA LYS A 4 25.63 72.11 5.63
C LYS A 4 24.65 71.98 4.41
N SER A 5 23.39 72.24 4.49
CA SER A 5 22.52 73.11 5.38
C SER A 5 21.07 72.75 5.06
N VAL A 6 20.27 72.63 6.08
CA VAL A 6 19.01 73.32 6.45
C VAL A 6 18.36 74.14 5.36
N VAL A 7 17.09 73.88 5.01
CA VAL A 7 16.03 74.85 4.91
C VAL A 7 14.69 74.24 5.28
N ALA A 8 14.07 74.73 6.32
CA ALA A 8 12.68 74.52 6.69
C ALA A 8 11.77 75.45 5.89
N LEU A 9 10.63 74.92 5.44
CA LEU A 9 9.48 75.82 5.17
C LEU A 9 8.19 75.06 5.54
N ALA A 10 7.55 75.65 6.54
CA ALA A 10 6.20 75.34 6.99
C ALA A 10 5.17 75.82 5.95
N PHE A 11 4.18 75.03 5.67
CA PHE A 11 2.92 75.48 5.11
C PHE A 11 1.75 74.86 5.87
N VAL A 12 1.03 75.70 6.53
CA VAL A 12 -0.26 75.44 7.20
C VAL A 12 -1.35 75.51 6.14
N GLY A 13 -2.29 74.61 6.17
CA GLY A 13 -3.50 74.87 5.42
C GLY A 13 -4.50 73.75 5.28
N LEU A 14 -5.52 73.83 6.04
CA LEU A 14 -6.92 73.42 5.87
C LEU A 14 -7.30 71.90 5.95
N ILE A 15 -7.97 71.68 7.06
CA ILE A 15 -8.84 70.60 7.40
C ILE A 15 -10.12 70.69 6.55
N THR A 16 -10.42 69.68 5.74
CA THR A 16 -11.78 69.39 5.28
C THR A 16 -12.20 67.99 5.73
N THR A 17 -13.07 67.99 6.73
CA THR A 17 -13.80 66.81 7.19
C THR A 17 -14.79 66.41 6.13
N SER A 18 -14.49 65.32 5.42
CA SER A 18 -15.46 64.60 4.59
C SER A 18 -15.85 63.32 5.30
N CYS A 19 -17.01 63.30 5.94
CA CYS A 19 -17.69 62.11 6.40
C CYS A 19 -18.19 61.28 5.19
N GLY A 20 -17.38 60.35 4.73
CA GLY A 20 -17.81 59.30 3.82
C GLY A 20 -18.19 58.06 4.63
N LYS A 21 -19.48 57.70 4.64
CA LYS A 21 -19.95 56.42 5.16
C LYS A 21 -19.22 55.27 4.41
N LYS A 22 -18.31 54.58 5.08
CA LYS A 22 -17.77 53.32 4.62
C LYS A 22 -18.91 52.28 4.65
N LYS A 23 -19.36 51.84 3.48
CA LYS A 23 -20.08 50.60 3.35
C LYS A 23 -19.09 49.49 3.75
N GLN A 24 -19.37 48.79 4.86
CA GLN A 24 -18.75 47.50 5.15
C GLN A 24 -19.20 46.57 4.03
N HIS A 25 -18.29 46.26 3.12
CA HIS A 25 -18.37 45.05 2.35
C HIS A 25 -18.01 43.92 3.32
N ASP A 26 -18.99 43.14 3.73
CA ASP A 26 -18.75 41.83 4.27
C ASP A 26 -18.15 41.02 3.12
N ASP A 27 -16.82 40.99 3.04
CA ASP A 27 -16.09 40.01 2.25
C ASP A 27 -16.36 38.65 2.89
N ILE A 28 -17.40 37.98 2.41
CA ILE A 28 -17.58 36.54 2.61
C ILE A 28 -16.40 35.92 1.89
N ILE A 29 -15.35 35.57 2.62
CA ILE A 29 -14.30 34.66 2.16
C ILE A 29 -15.00 33.33 1.99
N VAL A 30 -15.51 33.06 0.79
CA VAL A 30 -15.87 31.74 0.37
C VAL A 30 -14.54 30.98 0.33
N GLN A 31 -14.23 30.23 1.39
CA GLN A 31 -13.22 29.19 1.28
C GLN A 31 -13.70 28.26 0.20
N GLU A 32 -13.13 28.40 -0.98
CA GLU A 32 -13.27 27.44 -2.05
C GLU A 32 -12.70 26.13 -1.49
N THR A 33 -13.61 25.23 -1.09
CA THR A 33 -13.23 23.89 -0.64
C THR A 33 -12.59 23.25 -1.87
N GLU A 34 -11.27 23.18 -1.89
CA GLU A 34 -10.55 22.43 -2.91
C GLU A 34 -11.14 21.03 -2.95
N VAL A 35 -11.85 20.72 -4.03
CA VAL A 35 -12.33 19.37 -4.27
C VAL A 35 -11.07 18.50 -4.40
N PRO A 36 -10.86 17.49 -3.53
CA PRO A 36 -9.68 16.65 -3.59
C PRO A 36 -9.57 16.06 -5.01
N GLN A 37 -8.49 16.39 -5.70
CA GLN A 37 -8.23 15.80 -7.01
C GLN A 37 -8.10 14.27 -6.83
N PRO A 38 -8.72 13.47 -7.69
CA PRO A 38 -8.60 12.02 -7.63
C PRO A 38 -7.12 11.64 -7.72
N GLN A 39 -6.57 11.10 -6.63
CA GLN A 39 -5.20 10.61 -6.64
C GLN A 39 -5.14 9.31 -7.44
N ALA A 40 -4.06 9.13 -8.21
CA ALA A 40 -3.85 7.90 -8.95
C ALA A 40 -3.75 6.69 -7.97
N PRO A 41 -4.27 5.51 -8.35
CA PRO A 41 -4.14 4.31 -7.51
C PRO A 41 -2.68 3.96 -7.25
N ILE A 42 -2.35 3.68 -5.99
CA ILE A 42 -1.02 3.27 -5.57
C ILE A 42 -0.83 1.78 -5.89
N ARG A 43 0.35 1.44 -6.38
CA ARG A 43 0.75 0.08 -6.73
C ARG A 43 2.00 -0.31 -5.96
N MET A 44 2.04 -1.54 -5.47
CA MET A 44 3.28 -2.10 -4.96
C MET A 44 4.24 -2.41 -6.11
N GLN A 45 5.53 -2.32 -5.84
CA GLN A 45 6.56 -2.77 -6.78
C GLN A 45 6.46 -4.28 -6.99
N ASP A 46 6.78 -4.73 -8.20
CA ASP A 46 6.90 -6.15 -8.49
C ASP A 46 8.02 -6.76 -7.64
N TYR A 47 7.76 -7.96 -7.15
CA TYR A 47 8.70 -8.70 -6.31
C TYR A 47 8.88 -10.11 -6.86
N LYS A 48 10.13 -10.57 -6.88
CA LYS A 48 10.46 -11.95 -7.23
C LYS A 48 11.51 -12.48 -6.25
N ASP A 49 11.23 -13.65 -5.68
CA ASP A 49 12.15 -14.43 -4.86
C ASP A 49 12.34 -15.81 -5.47
N VAL A 50 13.57 -16.32 -5.44
CA VAL A 50 13.92 -17.65 -5.96
C VAL A 50 14.83 -18.32 -4.94
N LYS A 51 14.44 -19.50 -4.46
CA LYS A 51 15.20 -20.27 -3.47
C LYS A 51 15.39 -21.71 -3.91
N ASP A 52 16.60 -22.21 -3.76
CA ASP A 52 16.90 -23.63 -3.89
C ASP A 52 16.58 -24.32 -2.56
N VAL A 53 15.81 -25.41 -2.63
CA VAL A 53 15.22 -26.09 -1.48
C VAL A 53 15.45 -27.59 -1.59
N GLN A 54 15.94 -28.21 -0.51
CA GLN A 54 15.94 -29.65 -0.36
C GLN A 54 14.60 -30.13 0.17
N TRP A 55 13.91 -30.95 -0.59
CA TRP A 55 12.61 -31.51 -0.22
C TRP A 55 12.44 -32.94 -0.74
N LEU A 56 11.98 -33.85 0.14
CA LEU A 56 11.80 -35.26 -0.19
C LEU A 56 13.08 -35.93 -0.75
N GLY A 57 14.24 -35.51 -0.23
CA GLY A 57 15.54 -36.05 -0.67
C GLY A 57 15.99 -35.58 -2.07
N LYS A 58 15.30 -34.59 -2.66
CA LYS A 58 15.60 -34.03 -3.98
C LYS A 58 15.75 -32.53 -3.92
N GLN A 59 16.46 -31.95 -4.90
CA GLN A 59 16.58 -30.52 -5.09
C GLN A 59 15.39 -29.98 -5.87
N TYR A 60 14.84 -28.88 -5.38
CA TYR A 60 13.80 -28.10 -6.04
C TYR A 60 14.20 -26.62 -6.03
N GLN A 61 13.62 -25.85 -6.93
CA GLN A 61 13.65 -24.40 -6.90
C GLN A 61 12.23 -23.89 -6.65
N VAL A 62 12.10 -23.04 -5.65
CA VAL A 62 10.85 -22.35 -5.29
C VAL A 62 10.95 -20.92 -5.79
N GLU A 63 10.05 -20.56 -6.71
CA GLU A 63 9.95 -19.22 -7.26
C GLU A 63 8.63 -18.58 -6.82
N VAL A 64 8.71 -17.40 -6.19
CA VAL A 64 7.56 -16.59 -5.78
C VAL A 64 7.62 -15.27 -6.53
N THR A 65 6.55 -14.91 -7.21
CA THR A 65 6.42 -13.62 -7.90
C THR A 65 5.16 -12.91 -7.41
N ARG A 66 5.27 -11.65 -6.99
CA ARG A 66 4.14 -10.77 -6.68
C ARG A 66 4.08 -9.64 -7.70
N THR A 67 2.89 -9.39 -8.26
CA THR A 67 2.63 -8.30 -9.21
C THR A 67 1.30 -7.62 -8.87
N ALA A 68 1.26 -6.29 -8.94
CA ALA A 68 0.01 -5.55 -8.86
C ALA A 68 -0.87 -5.87 -10.07
N SER A 69 -2.16 -6.12 -9.88
CA SER A 69 -3.05 -6.62 -10.93
C SER A 69 -4.31 -5.78 -11.10
N ASP A 70 -4.42 -5.07 -12.23
CA ASP A 70 -5.60 -4.26 -12.58
C ASP A 70 -6.89 -5.08 -12.78
N SER A 71 -6.78 -6.40 -12.90
CA SER A 71 -7.94 -7.28 -13.00
C SER A 71 -8.61 -7.57 -11.66
N LEU A 72 -7.99 -7.16 -10.56
CA LEU A 72 -8.52 -7.30 -9.20
C LEU A 72 -9.28 -6.03 -8.79
N ALA A 73 -10.23 -6.20 -7.87
CA ALA A 73 -10.92 -5.06 -7.28
C ALA A 73 -9.92 -4.17 -6.52
N MET A 74 -9.97 -2.87 -6.77
CA MET A 74 -9.16 -1.91 -6.02
C MET A 74 -9.65 -1.83 -4.58
N VAL A 75 -8.71 -1.63 -3.68
CA VAL A 75 -8.93 -1.41 -2.25
C VAL A 75 -8.88 0.09 -1.97
N LYS A 76 -9.68 0.56 -1.01
CA LYS A 76 -9.64 1.95 -0.53
C LYS A 76 -9.31 1.96 0.94
N ASP A 77 -8.43 2.86 1.34
CA ASP A 77 -8.22 3.17 2.75
C ASP A 77 -9.29 4.14 3.30
N GLU A 78 -9.17 4.50 4.58
CA GLU A 78 -10.09 5.42 5.25
C GLU A 78 -10.07 6.84 4.66
N THR A 79 -8.99 7.24 4.01
CA THR A 79 -8.85 8.55 3.36
C THR A 79 -9.48 8.57 1.97
N GLY A 80 -9.85 7.41 1.43
CA GLY A 80 -10.37 7.23 0.07
C GLY A 80 -9.27 7.02 -0.98
N GLN A 81 -7.99 6.95 -0.58
CA GLN A 81 -6.89 6.60 -1.48
C GLN A 81 -7.08 5.18 -1.99
N GLN A 82 -6.92 4.98 -3.30
CA GLN A 82 -7.06 3.68 -3.95
C GLN A 82 -5.72 2.95 -4.04
N PHE A 83 -5.77 1.63 -3.87
CA PHE A 83 -4.63 0.73 -3.99
C PHE A 83 -4.99 -0.43 -4.92
N VAL A 84 -4.04 -0.81 -5.76
CA VAL A 84 -4.17 -1.98 -6.62
C VAL A 84 -3.74 -3.21 -5.84
N ASP A 85 -4.63 -4.21 -5.73
CA ASP A 85 -4.31 -5.47 -5.05
C ASP A 85 -3.37 -6.35 -5.88
N ASN A 86 -2.73 -7.32 -5.25
CA ASN A 86 -1.67 -8.11 -5.83
C ASN A 86 -2.13 -9.52 -6.21
N ARG A 87 -1.46 -10.05 -7.22
CA ARG A 87 -1.45 -11.46 -7.58
C ARG A 87 -0.10 -12.05 -7.24
N ILE A 88 -0.10 -13.20 -6.60
CA ILE A 88 1.11 -13.96 -6.28
C ILE A 88 1.09 -15.26 -7.08
N VAL A 89 2.20 -15.56 -7.74
CA VAL A 89 2.42 -16.81 -8.44
C VAL A 89 3.55 -17.56 -7.76
N LEU A 90 3.25 -18.76 -7.28
CA LEU A 90 4.19 -19.72 -6.75
C LEU A 90 4.48 -20.78 -7.82
N ARG A 91 5.74 -20.98 -8.14
CA ARG A 91 6.19 -22.09 -8.99
C ARG A 91 7.20 -22.95 -8.22
N VAL A 92 7.00 -24.25 -8.26
CA VAL A 92 7.96 -25.22 -7.74
C VAL A 92 8.52 -26.00 -8.92
N ILE A 93 9.82 -25.98 -9.08
CA ILE A 93 10.54 -26.49 -10.24
C ILE A 93 11.50 -27.58 -9.76
N ARG A 94 11.52 -28.73 -10.44
CA ARG A 94 12.41 -29.83 -10.14
C ARG A 94 13.83 -29.54 -10.65
N GLN A 95 14.81 -30.28 -10.16
CA GLN A 95 16.21 -30.15 -10.56
C GLN A 95 16.43 -30.28 -12.07
N ASP A 96 15.61 -31.07 -12.77
CA ASP A 96 15.66 -31.22 -14.20
C ASP A 96 15.02 -30.10 -15.01
N GLY A 97 14.57 -29.02 -14.31
CA GLY A 97 13.89 -27.89 -14.92
C GLY A 97 12.38 -28.10 -15.17
N SER A 98 11.85 -29.30 -14.95
CA SER A 98 10.41 -29.52 -15.09
C SER A 98 9.63 -28.88 -13.97
N VAL A 99 8.44 -28.30 -14.29
CA VAL A 99 7.58 -27.68 -13.30
C VAL A 99 6.85 -28.78 -12.51
N PHE A 100 7.04 -28.81 -11.18
CA PHE A 100 6.25 -29.65 -10.30
C PHE A 100 4.82 -29.13 -10.19
N CYS A 101 4.65 -27.84 -9.85
CA CYS A 101 3.35 -27.18 -9.86
C CYS A 101 3.49 -25.67 -10.02
N THR A 102 2.40 -25.03 -10.43
CA THR A 102 2.20 -23.59 -10.39
C THR A 102 0.90 -23.30 -9.66
N LYS A 103 0.94 -22.41 -8.69
CA LYS A 103 -0.23 -21.95 -7.93
C LYS A 103 -0.31 -20.42 -8.02
N THR A 104 -1.54 -19.92 -8.15
CA THR A 104 -1.80 -18.48 -8.19
C THR A 104 -2.70 -18.12 -7.02
N PHE A 105 -2.31 -17.10 -6.28
CA PHE A 105 -3.04 -16.59 -5.12
C PHE A 105 -3.45 -15.15 -5.37
N THR A 106 -4.65 -14.83 -4.95
CA THR A 106 -5.17 -13.48 -4.75
C THR A 106 -5.71 -13.40 -3.32
N LYS A 107 -6.00 -12.21 -2.81
CA LYS A 107 -6.55 -12.04 -1.46
C LYS A 107 -7.75 -12.97 -1.18
N SER A 108 -8.59 -13.22 -2.19
CA SER A 108 -9.76 -14.08 -2.03
C SER A 108 -9.45 -15.50 -1.59
N ALA A 109 -8.27 -16.04 -1.91
CA ALA A 109 -7.85 -17.36 -1.43
C ALA A 109 -7.72 -17.42 0.10
N PHE A 110 -7.54 -16.29 0.75
CA PHE A 110 -7.33 -16.16 2.19
C PHE A 110 -8.58 -15.76 2.97
N ASN A 111 -9.73 -15.62 2.32
CA ASN A 111 -10.96 -15.09 2.94
C ASN A 111 -11.39 -15.83 4.21
N ALA A 112 -11.11 -17.13 4.34
CA ALA A 112 -11.43 -17.90 5.55
C ALA A 112 -10.61 -17.48 6.78
N CYS A 113 -9.44 -16.85 6.55
CA CYS A 113 -8.53 -16.38 7.61
C CYS A 113 -8.72 -14.89 7.93
N LEU A 114 -9.42 -14.14 7.08
CA LEU A 114 -9.59 -12.68 7.20
C LEU A 114 -10.94 -12.34 7.85
N ASP A 115 -10.97 -11.29 8.66
CA ASP A 115 -12.20 -10.65 9.08
C ASP A 115 -12.79 -9.76 7.96
N ASP A 116 -13.92 -9.14 8.23
CA ASP A 116 -14.63 -8.33 7.23
C ASP A 116 -13.88 -7.05 6.84
N ASP A 117 -13.08 -6.51 7.75
CA ASP A 117 -12.31 -5.31 7.50
C ASP A 117 -11.16 -5.62 6.53
N TYR A 118 -10.30 -6.58 6.85
CA TYR A 118 -9.20 -6.99 5.97
C TYR A 118 -9.66 -7.54 4.61
N ARG A 119 -10.86 -8.15 4.53
CA ARG A 119 -11.44 -8.54 3.25
C ARG A 119 -11.71 -7.33 2.36
N LYS A 120 -12.14 -6.21 2.94
CA LYS A 120 -12.52 -4.98 2.21
C LYS A 120 -11.33 -4.05 1.96
N THR A 121 -10.51 -3.84 2.97
CA THR A 121 -9.49 -2.78 3.00
C THR A 121 -8.05 -3.28 2.89
N GLY A 122 -7.81 -4.58 3.11
CA GLY A 122 -6.48 -5.17 3.01
C GLY A 122 -6.04 -5.49 1.58
N ILE A 123 -4.74 -5.60 1.34
CA ILE A 123 -4.10 -6.10 0.12
C ILE A 123 -3.24 -7.32 0.42
N LEU A 124 -3.15 -8.27 -0.52
CA LEU A 124 -2.25 -9.41 -0.41
C LEU A 124 -0.82 -8.94 -0.63
N GLU A 125 -0.01 -8.87 0.43
CA GLU A 125 1.32 -8.27 0.36
C GLU A 125 2.45 -9.28 0.50
N GLY A 126 2.44 -10.05 1.56
CA GLY A 126 3.51 -11.00 1.88
C GLY A 126 3.24 -12.39 1.35
N PHE A 127 4.27 -13.01 0.77
CA PHE A 127 4.31 -14.45 0.48
C PHE A 127 5.77 -14.87 0.29
N VAL A 128 6.32 -15.59 1.26
CA VAL A 128 7.71 -16.01 1.24
C VAL A 128 7.83 -17.47 1.63
N PHE A 129 8.82 -18.18 1.04
CA PHE A 129 9.16 -19.54 1.48
C PHE A 129 9.73 -19.50 2.89
N ASP A 130 9.17 -20.31 3.79
CA ASP A 130 9.63 -20.49 5.16
C ASP A 130 10.51 -21.73 5.30
N LYS A 131 9.94 -22.93 5.13
CA LYS A 131 10.65 -24.19 5.31
C LYS A 131 10.07 -25.34 4.48
N ALA A 132 10.88 -26.40 4.36
CA ALA A 132 10.43 -27.71 3.91
C ALA A 132 10.46 -28.69 5.09
N GLU A 133 9.34 -29.33 5.37
CA GLU A 133 9.21 -30.27 6.50
C GLU A 133 8.28 -31.41 6.13
N GLY A 134 8.77 -32.64 6.30
CA GLY A 134 8.02 -33.83 5.90
C GLY A 134 7.59 -33.78 4.43
N ASN A 135 6.30 -33.96 4.18
CA ASN A 135 5.72 -33.96 2.84
C ASN A 135 5.23 -32.57 2.38
N HIS A 136 5.58 -31.50 3.09
CA HIS A 136 5.09 -30.15 2.83
C HIS A 136 6.19 -29.12 2.68
N LEU A 137 5.93 -28.15 1.80
CA LEU A 137 6.59 -26.85 1.79
C LEU A 137 5.69 -25.85 2.52
N PHE A 138 6.28 -25.02 3.36
CA PHE A 138 5.61 -23.99 4.15
C PHE A 138 5.98 -22.61 3.65
N PHE A 139 5.00 -21.72 3.63
CA PHE A 139 5.15 -20.34 3.23
C PHE A 139 4.47 -19.44 4.27
N ALA A 140 5.13 -18.36 4.63
CA ALA A 140 4.48 -17.27 5.37
C ALA A 140 3.80 -16.34 4.37
N ALA A 141 2.55 -15.98 4.65
CA ALA A 141 1.77 -15.05 3.86
C ALA A 141 1.14 -13.98 4.74
N SER A 142 0.86 -12.80 4.18
CA SER A 142 0.18 -11.73 4.89
C SER A 142 -0.76 -10.95 3.98
N VAL A 143 -1.89 -10.54 4.57
CA VAL A 143 -2.77 -9.49 4.06
C VAL A 143 -2.64 -8.30 4.99
N CYS A 144 -2.30 -7.14 4.43
CA CYS A 144 -1.93 -5.94 5.17
C CYS A 144 -2.90 -4.79 4.84
N HIS A 145 -3.13 -3.88 5.79
CA HIS A 145 -3.68 -2.57 5.46
C HIS A 145 -2.61 -1.77 4.70
N PRO A 146 -2.94 -1.19 3.54
CA PRO A 146 -1.96 -0.49 2.73
C PRO A 146 -1.23 0.61 3.50
N GLN A 147 0.09 0.69 3.36
CA GLN A 147 0.94 1.71 3.97
C GLN A 147 0.93 1.74 5.52
N THR A 148 0.53 0.64 6.16
CA THR A 148 0.60 0.48 7.62
C THR A 148 1.43 -0.76 7.98
N ASP A 149 1.74 -0.92 9.27
CA ASP A 149 2.38 -2.11 9.81
C ASP A 149 1.35 -3.16 10.28
N GLU A 150 0.07 -2.92 10.01
CA GLU A 150 -1.02 -3.81 10.42
C GLU A 150 -1.25 -4.90 9.38
N TYR A 151 -1.17 -6.16 9.81
CA TYR A 151 -1.36 -7.30 8.91
C TYR A 151 -1.93 -8.53 9.64
N ILE A 152 -2.58 -9.40 8.90
CA ILE A 152 -2.95 -10.74 9.37
C ILE A 152 -1.92 -11.74 8.84
N PRO A 153 -1.15 -12.39 9.72
CA PRO A 153 -0.20 -13.42 9.35
C PRO A 153 -0.90 -14.75 9.08
N MET A 154 -0.44 -15.45 8.05
CA MET A 154 -1.00 -16.72 7.62
C MET A 154 0.09 -17.69 7.20
N VAL A 155 -0.21 -18.98 7.35
CA VAL A 155 0.63 -20.07 6.85
C VAL A 155 -0.05 -20.71 5.63
N VAL A 156 0.71 -20.83 4.55
CA VAL A 156 0.32 -21.58 3.38
C VAL A 156 1.17 -22.84 3.30
N THR A 157 0.53 -23.99 3.12
CA THR A 157 1.21 -25.29 2.93
C THR A 157 0.97 -25.81 1.53
N LEU A 158 2.01 -26.43 0.96
CA LEU A 158 1.92 -27.14 -0.33
C LEU A 158 2.39 -28.57 -0.10
N SER A 159 1.50 -29.54 -0.33
CA SER A 159 1.82 -30.96 -0.19
C SER A 159 2.57 -31.52 -1.40
N ASN A 160 3.16 -32.72 -1.23
CA ASN A 160 3.78 -33.47 -2.34
C ASN A 160 2.78 -33.98 -3.39
N PHE A 161 1.48 -33.77 -3.19
CA PHE A 161 0.41 -33.97 -4.18
C PHE A 161 -0.03 -32.64 -4.80
N ALA A 162 0.70 -31.54 -4.57
CA ALA A 162 0.37 -30.20 -5.00
C ALA A 162 -0.96 -29.67 -4.43
N GLU A 163 -1.40 -30.17 -3.26
CA GLU A 163 -2.55 -29.65 -2.53
C GLU A 163 -2.11 -28.44 -1.69
N VAL A 164 -2.99 -27.44 -1.59
CA VAL A 164 -2.74 -26.21 -0.85
C VAL A 164 -3.62 -26.16 0.40
N GLY A 165 -3.01 -25.94 1.56
CA GLY A 165 -3.68 -25.58 2.81
C GLY A 165 -3.38 -24.14 3.18
N ILE A 166 -4.35 -23.43 3.76
CA ILE A 166 -4.19 -22.06 4.26
C ILE A 166 -4.79 -21.97 5.65
N SER A 167 -4.04 -21.41 6.61
CA SER A 167 -4.49 -21.20 8.00
C SER A 167 -3.93 -19.89 8.55
N LYS A 168 -4.54 -19.36 9.62
CA LYS A 168 -3.92 -18.30 10.41
C LYS A 168 -2.63 -18.80 11.05
N ASP A 169 -1.65 -17.93 11.17
CA ASP A 169 -0.46 -18.20 11.97
C ASP A 169 -0.79 -17.96 13.45
N GLN A 170 -0.80 -19.05 14.23
CA GLN A 170 -1.12 -19.01 15.67
C GLN A 170 0.10 -18.68 16.55
N GLN A 171 1.28 -18.53 15.98
CA GLN A 171 2.50 -18.26 16.75
C GLN A 171 2.74 -16.75 17.00
N MET A 172 1.94 -15.90 16.40
CA MET A 172 2.07 -14.44 16.50
C MET A 172 0.91 -13.76 17.26
N GLU A 173 0.12 -14.53 18.04
CA GLU A 173 -0.87 -13.97 18.97
C GLU A 173 -0.27 -13.67 20.35
#